data_5737f364d730cdd1fc13f4056c892f06
#
_entry.id   5737f364d730cdd1fc13f4056c892f06
#
_cell.length_a   1.000
_cell.length_b   1.000
_cell.length_c   1.000
_cell.angle_alpha   90.00
_cell.angle_beta   90.00
_cell.angle_gamma   90.00
#
_symmetry.space_group_name_H-M   'P 1'
#
loop_
_entity.id
_entity.type
_entity.pdbx_description
1 polymer ?
#
loop_
_entity_poly.entity_id
_entity_poly.type
_entity_poly.pdbx_seq_one_letter_code
_entity_poly.pdbx_strand_id
1 'polypeptide(L)'
;MEDFPAERLILVLEDNPDHTRLIEDAFNENSLRHQIVAIADGMQAMDFLHRRGDYIDAPRPDLILLDLDLPGKDGRDILAEIKADPQLRRIPIVVLTLSAREEDIFRSYTLQGNCYVIKSSDRERLFQIVKHIEEFWLGIVTLPTD
;
A
#
# COMPACT_ATOMS: atom_id res chain seq x y z
N MET A 1 -23.52 6.95 -21.35
CA MET A 1 -22.58 7.45 -20.37
C MET A 1 -21.37 6.55 -20.31
N GLU A 2 -20.23 7.09 -20.52
CA GLU A 2 -18.98 6.36 -20.39
C GLU A 2 -18.66 6.15 -18.93
N ASP A 3 -18.40 4.93 -18.56
CA ASP A 3 -17.93 4.61 -17.22
C ASP A 3 -16.41 4.48 -17.25
N PHE A 4 -15.73 5.59 -17.08
CA PHE A 4 -14.29 5.53 -16.88
C PHE A 4 -14.02 5.08 -15.46
N PRO A 5 -13.06 4.16 -15.26
CA PRO A 5 -12.64 3.82 -13.91
C PRO A 5 -12.25 5.11 -13.18
N ALA A 6 -12.74 5.27 -11.96
CA ALA A 6 -12.33 6.40 -11.15
C ALA A 6 -10.83 6.36 -10.93
N GLU A 7 -10.18 7.52 -10.96
CA GLU A 7 -8.79 7.63 -10.62
C GLU A 7 -8.60 7.20 -9.16
N ARG A 8 -7.64 6.31 -8.92
CA ARG A 8 -7.35 5.78 -7.60
C ARG A 8 -6.00 6.26 -7.12
N LEU A 9 -5.91 6.55 -5.84
CA LEU A 9 -4.65 6.91 -5.19
C LEU A 9 -4.14 5.72 -4.41
N ILE A 10 -2.94 5.29 -4.76
CA ILE A 10 -2.25 4.19 -4.09
C ILE A 10 -1.09 4.77 -3.30
N LEU A 11 -1.08 4.56 -2.00
CA LEU A 11 0.03 4.95 -1.15
C LEU A 11 0.97 3.75 -1.01
N VAL A 12 2.20 3.93 -1.44
CA VAL A 12 3.23 2.87 -1.40
C VAL A 12 4.23 3.23 -0.31
N LEU A 13 4.27 2.43 0.74
CA LEU A 13 5.20 2.60 1.85
C LEU A 13 6.33 1.60 1.68
N GLU A 14 7.43 2.08 1.12
CA GLU A 14 8.53 1.25 0.66
C GLU A 14 9.83 2.06 0.70
N ASP A 15 10.89 1.53 1.28
CA ASP A 15 12.16 2.24 1.38
C ASP A 15 13.21 1.81 0.34
N ASN A 16 12.97 0.74 -0.39
CA ASN A 16 13.86 0.29 -1.44
C ASN A 16 13.49 0.95 -2.77
N PRO A 17 14.36 1.85 -3.32
CA PRO A 17 14.02 2.58 -4.54
C PRO A 17 13.76 1.67 -5.76
N ASP A 18 14.44 0.54 -5.85
CA ASP A 18 14.22 -0.39 -6.96
C ASP A 18 12.84 -1.03 -6.87
N HIS A 19 12.40 -1.38 -5.65
CA HIS A 19 11.07 -1.93 -5.45
C HIS A 19 9.99 -0.89 -5.71
N THR A 20 10.21 0.36 -5.28
CA THR A 20 9.29 1.45 -5.55
C THR A 20 9.10 1.65 -7.05
N ARG A 21 10.20 1.68 -7.80
CA ARG A 21 10.13 1.83 -9.26
C ARG A 21 9.41 0.66 -9.92
N LEU A 22 9.70 -0.55 -9.46
CA LEU A 22 9.05 -1.75 -10.00
C LEU A 22 7.54 -1.69 -9.76
N ILE A 23 7.13 -1.26 -8.56
CA ILE A 23 5.70 -1.14 -8.23
C ILE A 23 5.05 -0.08 -9.12
N GLU A 24 5.71 1.07 -9.28
CA GLU A 24 5.20 2.13 -10.15
C GLU A 24 5.05 1.65 -11.59
N ASP A 25 6.05 0.95 -12.11
CA ASP A 25 6.01 0.43 -13.48
C ASP A 25 4.89 -0.58 -13.66
N ALA A 26 4.72 -1.47 -12.68
CA ALA A 26 3.68 -2.49 -12.75
C ALA A 26 2.28 -1.87 -12.74
N PHE A 27 2.07 -0.83 -11.93
CA PHE A 27 0.78 -0.17 -11.86
C PHE A 27 0.50 0.69 -13.09
N ASN A 28 1.53 1.18 -13.77
CA ASN A 28 1.39 2.02 -14.95
C ASN A 28 1.38 1.26 -16.25
N GLU A 29 1.59 -0.05 -16.23
CA GLU A 29 1.64 -0.86 -17.44
C GLU A 29 0.31 -0.91 -18.17
N ASN A 30 -0.77 -0.93 -17.41
CA ASN A 30 -2.10 -0.76 -18.00
C ASN A 30 -2.41 0.72 -18.11
N SER A 31 -3.11 1.12 -19.17
CA SER A 31 -3.46 2.52 -19.37
C SER A 31 -4.49 3.06 -18.37
N LEU A 32 -4.72 2.34 -17.27
CA LEU A 32 -5.58 2.81 -16.19
C LEU A 32 -4.89 3.95 -15.44
N ARG A 33 -5.67 4.96 -15.08
CA ARG A 33 -5.13 6.12 -14.39
C ARG A 33 -5.08 5.86 -12.90
N HIS A 34 -3.89 5.62 -12.41
CA HIS A 34 -3.67 5.52 -10.99
C HIS A 34 -2.64 6.54 -10.57
N GLN A 35 -2.91 7.23 -9.49
CA GLN A 35 -1.93 8.11 -8.88
C GLN A 35 -1.20 7.32 -7.80
N ILE A 36 0.12 7.33 -7.86
CA ILE A 36 0.95 6.62 -6.89
C ILE A 36 1.75 7.64 -6.11
N VAL A 37 1.65 7.57 -4.79
CA VAL A 37 2.48 8.34 -3.88
C VAL A 37 3.34 7.35 -3.12
N ALA A 38 4.66 7.48 -3.26
CA ALA A 38 5.62 6.60 -2.60
C ALA A 38 6.31 7.36 -1.47
N ILE A 39 6.30 6.78 -0.28
CA ILE A 39 6.95 7.36 0.90
C ILE A 39 7.83 6.29 1.52
N ALA A 40 9.10 6.65 1.75
CA ALA A 40 10.12 5.72 2.22
C ALA A 40 10.26 5.67 3.74
N ASP A 41 9.72 6.65 4.45
CA ASP A 41 9.90 6.81 5.89
C ASP A 41 8.56 6.67 6.60
N GLY A 42 8.54 5.84 7.65
CA GLY A 42 7.29 5.54 8.36
C GLY A 42 6.68 6.73 9.09
N MET A 43 7.51 7.64 9.59
CA MET A 43 7.00 8.85 10.25
C MET A 43 6.33 9.78 9.23
N GLN A 44 6.95 9.95 8.06
CA GLN A 44 6.33 10.74 6.99
C GLN A 44 5.05 10.11 6.48
N ALA A 45 5.01 8.77 6.44
CA ALA A 45 3.81 8.05 6.04
C ALA A 45 2.64 8.39 6.97
N MET A 46 2.88 8.42 8.27
CA MET A 46 1.83 8.76 9.23
C MET A 46 1.43 10.24 9.12
N ASP A 47 2.39 11.12 8.85
CA ASP A 47 2.06 12.53 8.60
C ASP A 47 1.18 12.69 7.37
N PHE A 48 1.44 11.94 6.31
CA PHE A 48 0.61 11.92 5.12
C PHE A 48 -0.82 11.47 5.45
N LEU A 49 -0.94 10.36 6.16
CA LEU A 49 -2.25 9.78 6.48
C LEU A 49 -3.06 10.66 7.43
N HIS A 50 -2.40 11.33 8.36
CA HIS A 50 -3.05 12.24 9.31
C HIS A 50 -3.11 13.68 8.80
N ARG A 51 -2.60 13.96 7.60
CA ARG A 51 -2.59 15.29 6.98
C ARG A 51 -1.93 16.32 7.88
N ARG A 52 -0.71 16.00 8.32
CA ARG A 52 0.08 16.87 9.21
C ARG A 52 1.28 17.46 8.46
N GLY A 53 1.74 18.63 8.93
CA GLY A 53 2.95 19.26 8.39
C GLY A 53 2.83 19.55 6.90
N ASP A 54 3.78 19.08 6.13
CA ASP A 54 3.82 19.28 4.68
C ASP A 54 2.69 18.56 3.96
N TYR A 55 1.98 17.67 4.64
CA TYR A 55 0.92 16.84 4.05
C TYR A 55 -0.49 17.31 4.43
N ILE A 56 -0.62 18.57 4.84
CA ILE A 56 -1.91 19.08 5.32
C ILE A 56 -3.03 18.97 4.27
N ASP A 57 -2.67 19.04 2.99
CA ASP A 57 -3.62 18.92 1.88
C ASP A 57 -3.59 17.55 1.21
N ALA A 58 -2.98 16.56 1.84
CA ALA A 58 -2.83 15.24 1.25
C ALA A 58 -4.20 14.57 1.04
N PRO A 59 -4.40 13.92 -0.11
CA PRO A 59 -5.62 13.17 -0.36
C PRO A 59 -5.64 11.87 0.42
N ARG A 60 -6.83 11.31 0.60
CA ARG A 60 -7.00 10.01 1.24
C ARG A 60 -6.66 8.90 0.25
N PRO A 61 -5.77 7.96 0.60
CA PRO A 61 -5.49 6.83 -0.29
C PRO A 61 -6.68 5.87 -0.38
N ASP A 62 -6.81 5.24 -1.54
CA ASP A 62 -7.79 4.19 -1.78
C ASP A 62 -7.23 2.81 -1.44
N LEU A 63 -5.93 2.66 -1.47
CA LEU A 63 -5.23 1.41 -1.20
C LEU A 63 -3.84 1.73 -0.67
N ILE A 64 -3.37 0.97 0.30
CA ILE A 64 -2.03 1.10 0.84
C ILE A 64 -1.26 -0.20 0.57
N LEU A 65 -0.09 -0.08 -0.05
CA LEU A 65 0.89 -1.17 -0.10
C LEU A 65 1.93 -0.88 0.97
N LEU A 66 2.11 -1.80 1.90
CA LEU A 66 2.91 -1.57 3.10
C LEU A 66 4.03 -2.61 3.21
N ASP A 67 5.27 -2.14 3.17
CA ASP A 67 6.40 -2.96 3.60
C ASP A 67 6.54 -2.83 5.12
N LEU A 68 6.78 -3.95 5.79
CA LEU A 68 6.93 -3.94 7.25
C LEU A 68 8.26 -3.34 7.70
N ASP A 69 9.31 -3.44 6.88
CA ASP A 69 10.66 -3.02 7.26
C ASP A 69 10.95 -1.61 6.80
N LEU A 70 10.31 -0.63 7.43
CA LEU A 70 10.50 0.79 7.12
C LEU A 70 11.37 1.47 8.16
N PRO A 71 12.19 2.44 7.75
CA PRO A 71 12.88 3.31 8.72
C PRO A 71 11.92 4.33 9.32
N GLY A 72 12.32 4.96 10.39
CA GLY A 72 11.54 5.96 11.08
C GLY A 72 10.51 5.33 11.99
N LYS A 73 9.40 4.88 11.43
CA LYS A 73 8.38 4.12 12.16
C LYS A 73 8.20 2.77 11.47
N ASP A 74 8.30 1.70 12.24
CA ASP A 74 8.20 0.34 11.73
C ASP A 74 6.82 0.09 11.10
N GLY A 75 6.80 -0.65 9.98
CA GLY A 75 5.55 -0.93 9.27
C GLY A 75 4.55 -1.70 10.11
N ARG A 76 5.02 -2.52 11.04
CA ARG A 76 4.12 -3.26 11.96
C ARG A 76 3.37 -2.31 12.88
N ASP A 77 4.04 -1.26 13.34
CA ASP A 77 3.41 -0.24 14.17
C ASP A 77 2.49 0.67 13.34
N ILE A 78 2.86 0.94 12.10
CA ILE A 78 2.00 1.69 11.18
C ILE A 78 0.69 0.93 10.96
N LEU A 79 0.77 -0.36 10.69
CA LEU A 79 -0.42 -1.19 10.49
C LEU A 79 -1.33 -1.15 11.72
N ALA A 80 -0.75 -1.30 12.91
CA ALA A 80 -1.50 -1.26 14.16
C ALA A 80 -2.19 0.10 14.35
N GLU A 81 -1.47 1.19 14.08
CA GLU A 81 -2.00 2.53 14.25
C GLU A 81 -3.13 2.81 13.26
N ILE A 82 -2.97 2.43 11.99
CA ILE A 82 -4.03 2.61 10.98
C ILE A 82 -5.28 1.85 11.39
N LYS A 83 -5.12 0.60 11.80
CA LYS A 83 -6.29 -0.25 12.12
C LYS A 83 -6.96 0.13 13.41
N ALA A 84 -6.28 0.86 14.29
CA ALA A 84 -6.87 1.41 15.51
C ALA A 84 -7.56 2.75 15.28
N ASP A 85 -7.35 3.40 14.15
CA ASP A 85 -7.89 4.73 13.86
C ASP A 85 -9.23 4.62 13.14
N PRO A 86 -10.32 5.15 13.70
CA PRO A 86 -11.65 5.05 13.07
C PRO A 86 -11.72 5.68 11.68
N GLN A 87 -10.87 6.67 11.39
CA GLN A 87 -10.87 7.34 10.10
C GLN A 87 -10.02 6.65 9.06
N LEU A 88 -9.02 5.86 9.48
CA LEU A 88 -8.07 5.23 8.57
C LEU A 88 -8.31 3.73 8.38
N ARG A 89 -8.95 3.08 9.34
CA ARG A 89 -9.05 1.60 9.35
C ARG A 89 -9.80 1.01 8.16
N ARG A 90 -10.58 1.82 7.44
CA ARG A 90 -11.33 1.34 6.27
C ARG A 90 -10.49 1.28 5.02
N ILE A 91 -9.32 1.92 5.01
CA ILE A 91 -8.44 1.87 3.84
C ILE A 91 -7.86 0.47 3.75
N PRO A 92 -8.06 -0.24 2.62
CA PRO A 92 -7.46 -1.56 2.44
C PRO A 92 -5.95 -1.49 2.47
N ILE A 93 -5.33 -2.47 3.12
CA ILE A 93 -3.87 -2.55 3.23
C ILE A 93 -3.43 -3.92 2.72
N VAL A 94 -2.54 -3.91 1.75
CA VAL A 94 -1.81 -5.09 1.29
C VAL A 94 -0.41 -5.00 1.86
N VAL A 95 -0.06 -5.93 2.74
CA VAL A 95 1.31 -6.04 3.23
C VAL A 95 2.13 -6.71 2.14
N LEU A 96 3.18 -6.05 1.68
CA LEU A 96 4.07 -6.56 0.63
C LEU A 96 5.51 -6.45 1.15
N THR A 97 6.07 -7.56 1.63
CA THR A 97 7.30 -7.54 2.39
C THR A 97 8.13 -8.79 2.14
N LEU A 98 9.43 -8.70 2.39
CA LEU A 98 10.31 -9.87 2.34
C LEU A 98 10.13 -10.79 3.55
N SER A 99 9.51 -10.29 4.62
CA SER A 99 9.34 -11.12 5.83
C SER A 99 8.38 -12.27 5.59
N ALA A 100 8.84 -13.49 5.84
CA ALA A 100 8.04 -14.71 5.84
C ALA A 100 7.83 -15.24 7.27
N ARG A 101 8.06 -14.42 8.29
CA ARG A 101 7.94 -14.83 9.70
C ARG A 101 6.46 -15.05 10.04
N GLU A 102 6.19 -16.21 10.65
CA GLU A 102 4.83 -16.56 11.02
C GLU A 102 4.20 -15.54 11.96
N GLU A 103 4.98 -14.97 12.88
CA GLU A 103 4.47 -13.95 13.80
C GLU A 103 4.04 -12.68 13.09
N ASP A 104 4.74 -12.27 12.03
CA ASP A 104 4.36 -11.11 11.23
C ASP A 104 3.07 -11.37 10.46
N ILE A 105 2.96 -12.55 9.87
CA ILE A 105 1.76 -12.95 9.13
C ILE A 105 0.56 -13.01 10.07
N PHE A 106 0.73 -13.67 11.21
CA PHE A 106 -0.34 -13.82 12.20
C PHE A 106 -0.80 -12.46 12.73
N ARG A 107 0.16 -11.62 13.12
CA ARG A 107 -0.16 -10.28 13.64
C ARG A 107 -0.86 -9.42 12.62
N SER A 108 -0.43 -9.48 11.35
CA SER A 108 -1.04 -8.72 10.29
C SER A 108 -2.53 -9.06 10.14
N TYR A 109 -2.88 -10.33 10.11
CA TYR A 109 -4.28 -10.74 10.02
C TYR A 109 -5.05 -10.47 11.31
N THR A 110 -4.43 -10.62 12.46
CA THR A 110 -5.06 -10.27 13.75
C THR A 110 -5.43 -8.79 13.79
N LEU A 111 -4.60 -7.93 13.22
CA LEU A 111 -4.87 -6.50 13.13
C LEU A 111 -5.78 -6.14 11.95
N GLN A 112 -6.31 -7.15 11.25
CA GLN A 112 -7.23 -6.98 10.11
C GLN A 112 -6.56 -6.34 8.88
N GLY A 113 -5.27 -6.60 8.69
CA GLY A 113 -4.63 -6.36 7.41
C GLY A 113 -5.32 -7.18 6.33
N ASN A 114 -5.57 -6.59 5.17
CA ASN A 114 -6.46 -7.18 4.17
C ASN A 114 -5.82 -8.36 3.44
N CYS A 115 -4.52 -8.30 3.16
CA CYS A 115 -3.80 -9.47 2.71
C CYS A 115 -2.30 -9.31 2.95
N TYR A 116 -1.61 -10.43 2.99
CA TYR A 116 -0.17 -10.48 3.25
C TYR A 116 0.49 -11.16 2.07
N VAL A 117 1.42 -10.47 1.43
CA VAL A 117 2.12 -10.97 0.26
C VAL A 117 3.62 -10.93 0.53
N ILE A 118 4.29 -12.08 0.35
CA ILE A 118 5.73 -12.16 0.52
C ILE A 118 6.39 -11.81 -0.81
N LYS A 119 7.31 -10.84 -0.78
CA LYS A 119 8.06 -10.44 -1.96
C LYS A 119 8.95 -11.59 -2.45
N SER A 120 9.08 -11.69 -3.77
CA SER A 120 10.06 -12.58 -4.37
C SER A 120 11.40 -11.86 -4.51
N SER A 121 12.50 -12.58 -4.34
CA SER A 121 13.83 -12.07 -4.62
C SER A 121 14.11 -12.00 -6.13
N ASP A 122 13.32 -12.71 -6.93
CA ASP A 122 13.36 -12.62 -8.38
C ASP A 122 12.56 -11.39 -8.83
N ARG A 123 13.25 -10.43 -9.47
CA ARG A 123 12.65 -9.15 -9.84
C ARG A 123 11.48 -9.33 -10.81
N GLU A 124 11.60 -10.22 -11.76
CA GLU A 124 10.53 -10.47 -12.74
C GLU A 124 9.30 -11.08 -12.06
N ARG A 125 9.51 -12.02 -11.14
CA ARG A 125 8.42 -12.61 -10.39
C ARG A 125 7.76 -11.58 -9.49
N LEU A 126 8.55 -10.72 -8.85
CA LEU A 126 7.98 -9.63 -8.03
C LEU A 126 7.12 -8.71 -8.89
N PHE A 127 7.57 -8.38 -10.08
CA PHE A 127 6.79 -7.57 -11.01
C PHE A 127 5.43 -8.23 -11.31
N GLN A 128 5.42 -9.54 -11.58
CA GLN A 128 4.18 -10.25 -11.83
C GLN A 128 3.26 -10.30 -10.61
N ILE A 129 3.84 -10.46 -9.43
CA ILE A 129 3.07 -10.41 -8.18
C ILE A 129 2.39 -9.05 -8.03
N VAL A 130 3.11 -7.96 -8.26
CA VAL A 130 2.55 -6.61 -8.15
C VAL A 130 1.49 -6.37 -9.21
N LYS A 131 1.69 -6.88 -10.43
CA LYS A 131 0.68 -6.81 -11.48
C LYS A 131 -0.63 -7.50 -11.05
N HIS A 132 -0.53 -8.65 -10.42
CA HIS A 132 -1.72 -9.36 -9.93
C HIS A 132 -2.39 -8.58 -8.80
N ILE A 133 -1.62 -7.92 -7.94
CA ILE A 133 -2.20 -7.05 -6.90
C ILE A 133 -2.99 -5.92 -7.55
N GLU A 134 -2.42 -5.28 -8.55
CA GLU A 134 -3.09 -4.20 -9.27
C GLU A 134 -4.39 -4.69 -9.92
N GLU A 135 -4.32 -5.79 -10.64
CA GLU A 135 -5.48 -6.35 -11.32
C GLU A 135 -6.60 -6.74 -10.35
N PHE A 136 -6.24 -7.33 -9.22
CA PHE A 136 -7.22 -7.77 -8.24
C PHE A 136 -7.86 -6.58 -7.51
N TRP A 137 -7.03 -5.70 -6.94
CA TRP A 137 -7.53 -4.63 -6.07
C TRP A 137 -8.14 -3.47 -6.83
N LEU A 138 -7.68 -3.20 -8.04
CA LEU A 138 -8.16 -2.07 -8.83
C LEU A 138 -9.04 -2.49 -10.00
N GLY A 139 -9.00 -3.78 -10.37
CA GLY A 139 -9.80 -4.29 -11.49
C GLY A 139 -10.99 -5.14 -11.10
N ILE A 140 -10.91 -5.82 -9.95
CA ILE A 140 -11.95 -6.77 -9.53
C ILE A 140 -12.66 -6.32 -8.27
N VAL A 141 -11.90 -5.92 -7.25
CA VAL A 141 -12.45 -5.55 -5.94
C VAL A 141 -13.14 -4.18 -6.03
N THR A 142 -14.26 -4.07 -5.35
CA THR A 142 -14.92 -2.78 -5.14
C THR A 142 -14.32 -2.17 -3.87
N LEU A 143 -13.65 -1.02 -4.03
CA LEU A 143 -13.00 -0.34 -2.92
C LEU A 143 -14.01 0.49 -2.12
N PRO A 144 -13.79 0.65 -0.80
CA PRO A 144 -14.68 1.49 -0.02
C PRO A 144 -14.58 2.95 -0.44
N THR A 145 -15.68 3.66 -0.33
CA THR A 145 -15.72 5.11 -0.49
C THR A 145 -15.79 5.76 0.88
N ASP A 146 -15.40 7.01 0.94
CA ASP A 146 -15.42 7.76 2.20
C ASP A 146 -16.81 7.96 2.77
#